data_fabac06b79afcd96f4cd68164044745a
#
_entry.id   fabac06b79afcd96f4cd68164044745a
#
_cell.length_a   1.000
_cell.length_b   1.000
_cell.length_c   1.000
_cell.angle_alpha   90.00
_cell.angle_beta   90.00
_cell.angle_gamma   90.00
#
_symmetry.space_group_name_H-M   'P 1'
#
loop_
_entity.id
_entity.type
_entity.pdbx_description
1 polymer ?
#
loop_
_entity_poly.entity_id
_entity_poly.type
_entity_poly.pdbx_seq_one_letter_code
_entity_poly.pdbx_strand_id
1 'polypeptide(L)'
;MRRIENNIKFGCPEASHEQVVEAAKKARCHDFISLLPEGYNTMIGEGGSALSGGEKQRISIARAMLKNAPVVLLDEATASVDPENEVYLQQAISTLVKDKTLIVIAHRLSTIRDAEQILVIDNGKLVQHGKHDELVLQEGIYQKYWNIRQNAKAWKVAQ
;
A
#
# COMPACT_ATOMS: atom_id res chain seq x y z
N MET A 1 12.12 16.42 11.52
CA MET A 1 12.30 16.80 10.11
C MET A 1 13.35 15.96 9.44
N ARG A 2 13.10 15.47 8.20
CA ARG A 2 14.11 14.79 7.38
C ARG A 2 13.94 15.23 5.93
N ARG A 3 15.05 15.27 5.17
CA ARG A 3 14.99 15.48 3.72
C ARG A 3 14.30 14.30 3.05
N ILE A 4 13.60 14.52 1.94
CA ILE A 4 12.94 13.46 1.16
C ILE A 4 13.95 12.36 0.79
N GLU A 5 15.14 12.74 0.31
CA GLU A 5 16.20 11.79 -0.01
C GLU A 5 16.55 10.88 1.18
N ASN A 6 16.79 11.46 2.35
CA ASN A 6 17.12 10.70 3.55
C ASN A 6 15.95 9.82 4.04
N ASN A 7 14.72 10.23 3.74
CA ASN A 7 13.53 9.46 4.03
C ASN A 7 13.45 8.20 3.16
N ILE A 8 13.77 8.30 1.87
CA ILE A 8 13.85 7.16 0.96
C ILE A 8 15.06 6.27 1.29
N LYS A 9 16.22 6.87 1.55
CA LYS A 9 17.47 6.17 1.97
C LYS A 9 17.32 5.38 3.26
N PHE A 10 16.27 5.61 4.05
CA PHE A 10 16.01 4.77 5.22
C PHE A 10 15.81 3.28 4.86
N GLY A 11 15.43 2.98 3.62
CA GLY A 11 15.37 1.60 3.09
C GLY A 11 16.75 0.98 2.84
N CYS A 12 17.74 1.80 2.45
CA CYS A 12 19.13 1.43 2.20
C CYS A 12 20.01 2.67 2.39
N PRO A 13 20.64 2.86 3.57
CA PRO A 13 21.41 4.08 3.89
C PRO A 13 22.57 4.36 2.95
N GLU A 14 23.19 3.32 2.42
CA GLU A 14 24.36 3.41 1.52
C GLU A 14 23.99 3.65 0.05
N ALA A 15 22.70 3.77 -0.26
CA ALA A 15 22.27 3.99 -1.64
C ALA A 15 22.76 5.33 -2.20
N SER A 16 23.17 5.34 -3.47
CA SER A 16 23.54 6.58 -4.16
C SER A 16 22.30 7.44 -4.44
N HIS A 17 22.51 8.70 -4.81
CA HIS A 17 21.44 9.60 -5.23
C HIS A 17 20.69 9.02 -6.45
N GLU A 18 21.39 8.46 -7.41
CA GLU A 18 20.83 7.87 -8.63
C GLU A 18 19.92 6.69 -8.29
N GLN A 19 20.29 5.85 -7.33
CA GLN A 19 19.46 4.74 -6.84
C GLN A 19 18.17 5.24 -6.16
N VAL A 20 18.27 6.34 -5.41
CA VAL A 20 17.10 6.99 -4.80
C VAL A 20 16.15 7.53 -5.87
N VAL A 21 16.69 8.22 -6.89
CA VAL A 21 15.91 8.75 -8.01
C VAL A 21 15.23 7.62 -8.80
N GLU A 22 15.95 6.53 -9.05
CA GLU A 22 15.40 5.35 -9.74
C GLU A 22 14.23 4.72 -8.95
N ALA A 23 14.40 4.55 -7.63
CA ALA A 23 13.33 4.06 -6.76
C ALA A 23 12.13 5.01 -6.74
N ALA A 24 12.38 6.33 -6.71
CA ALA A 24 11.33 7.34 -6.75
C ALA A 24 10.55 7.36 -8.08
N LYS A 25 11.22 7.14 -9.21
CA LYS A 25 10.58 6.98 -10.54
C LYS A 25 9.65 5.77 -10.56
N LYS A 26 10.15 4.61 -10.11
CA LYS A 26 9.35 3.39 -10.00
C LYS A 26 8.14 3.55 -9.08
N ALA A 27 8.30 4.28 -7.98
CA ALA A 27 7.23 4.60 -7.02
C ALA A 27 6.32 5.76 -7.46
N ARG A 28 6.47 6.30 -8.67
CA ARG A 28 5.68 7.43 -9.17
C ARG A 28 5.72 8.68 -8.27
N CYS A 29 6.85 8.92 -7.60
CA CYS A 29 7.02 10.10 -6.76
C CYS A 29 8.09 11.08 -7.25
N HIS A 30 8.89 10.73 -8.26
CA HIS A 30 9.93 11.57 -8.83
C HIS A 30 9.38 12.91 -9.34
N ASP A 31 8.28 12.86 -10.09
CA ASP A 31 7.76 14.03 -10.79
C ASP A 31 7.35 15.12 -9.80
N PHE A 32 6.53 14.77 -8.78
CA PHE A 32 6.14 15.77 -7.78
C PHE A 32 7.32 16.23 -6.91
N ILE A 33 8.29 15.35 -6.60
CA ILE A 33 9.48 15.73 -5.84
C ILE A 33 10.29 16.76 -6.63
N SER A 34 10.43 16.58 -7.95
CA SER A 34 11.18 17.49 -8.81
C SER A 34 10.54 18.87 -8.98
N LEU A 35 9.22 18.98 -8.73
CA LEU A 35 8.49 20.25 -8.74
C LEU A 35 8.61 21.03 -7.42
N LEU A 36 9.10 20.39 -6.35
CA LEU A 36 9.33 21.10 -5.08
C LEU A 36 10.54 22.03 -5.21
N PRO A 37 10.55 23.19 -4.53
CA PRO A 37 11.62 24.19 -4.64
C PRO A 37 13.01 23.64 -4.37
N GLU A 38 13.15 22.70 -3.41
CA GLU A 38 14.42 22.07 -3.05
C GLU A 38 14.52 20.61 -3.55
N GLY A 39 13.55 20.14 -4.34
CA GLY A 39 13.52 18.77 -4.86
C GLY A 39 13.70 17.72 -3.76
N TYR A 40 14.65 16.82 -3.94
CA TYR A 40 14.98 15.77 -2.96
C TYR A 40 15.54 16.30 -1.63
N ASN A 41 16.03 17.54 -1.59
CA ASN A 41 16.50 18.18 -0.37
C ASN A 41 15.36 18.78 0.46
N THR A 42 14.14 18.83 -0.07
CA THR A 42 12.96 19.35 0.63
C THR A 42 12.79 18.67 1.98
N MET A 43 12.67 19.49 3.02
CA MET A 43 12.43 19.02 4.39
C MET A 43 10.95 18.65 4.56
N ILE A 44 10.68 17.44 5.06
CA ILE A 44 9.32 16.94 5.33
C ILE A 44 9.19 16.49 6.79
N GLY A 45 7.97 16.49 7.31
CA GLY A 45 7.64 16.17 8.69
C GLY A 45 7.13 17.40 9.45
N GLU A 46 7.11 17.35 10.78
CA GLU A 46 6.62 18.42 11.64
C GLU A 46 7.41 19.72 11.36
N GLY A 47 6.69 20.77 10.86
CA GLY A 47 7.28 22.04 10.44
C GLY A 47 7.97 22.06 9.06
N GLY A 48 7.95 20.97 8.29
CA GLY A 48 8.40 20.93 6.89
C GLY A 48 7.24 21.02 5.89
N SER A 49 7.55 20.85 4.59
CA SER A 49 6.54 20.86 3.53
C SER A 49 5.43 19.86 3.78
N ALA A 50 4.19 20.33 3.65
CA ALA A 50 3.02 19.48 3.76
C ALA A 50 2.85 18.67 2.48
N LEU A 51 3.03 17.35 2.57
CA LEU A 51 2.73 16.40 1.50
C LEU A 51 1.32 15.84 1.69
N SER A 52 0.63 15.60 0.59
CA SER A 52 -0.65 14.88 0.57
C SER A 52 -0.49 13.44 1.10
N GLY A 53 -1.58 12.79 1.47
CA GLY A 53 -1.55 11.39 1.91
C GLY A 53 -0.97 10.46 0.84
N GLY A 54 -1.36 10.65 -0.44
CA GLY A 54 -0.87 9.86 -1.55
C GLY A 54 0.63 10.06 -1.85
N GLU A 55 1.13 11.29 -1.71
CA GLU A 55 2.56 11.60 -1.87
C GLU A 55 3.41 10.93 -0.78
N LYS A 56 2.95 10.99 0.48
CA LYS A 56 3.62 10.31 1.61
C LYS A 56 3.67 8.80 1.40
N GLN A 57 2.59 8.20 0.91
CA GLN A 57 2.52 6.78 0.62
C GLN A 57 3.49 6.39 -0.50
N ARG A 58 3.56 7.15 -1.62
CA ARG A 58 4.50 6.89 -2.71
C ARG A 58 5.96 7.00 -2.26
N ILE A 59 6.30 7.96 -1.39
CA ILE A 59 7.64 8.03 -0.78
C ILE A 59 7.91 6.77 0.08
N SER A 60 6.93 6.27 0.81
CA SER A 60 7.07 5.03 1.58
C SER A 60 7.29 3.82 0.69
N ILE A 61 6.62 3.77 -0.48
CA ILE A 61 6.84 2.73 -1.49
C ILE A 61 8.24 2.84 -2.10
N ALA A 62 8.73 4.05 -2.41
CA ALA A 62 10.10 4.26 -2.90
C ALA A 62 11.14 3.70 -1.90
N ARG A 63 10.93 3.93 -0.61
CA ARG A 63 11.75 3.36 0.46
C ARG A 63 11.72 1.82 0.44
N ALA A 64 10.54 1.22 0.29
CA ALA A 64 10.38 -0.23 0.23
C ALA A 64 11.03 -0.82 -1.03
N MET A 65 10.94 -0.12 -2.17
CA MET A 65 11.63 -0.51 -3.42
C MET A 65 13.15 -0.48 -3.26
N LEU A 66 13.67 0.57 -2.64
CA LEU A 66 15.10 0.72 -2.39
C LEU A 66 15.64 -0.37 -1.45
N LYS A 67 14.85 -0.76 -0.43
CA LYS A 67 15.15 -1.88 0.47
C LYS A 67 15.18 -3.23 -0.24
N ASN A 68 14.39 -3.39 -1.27
CA ASN A 68 14.27 -4.58 -2.11
C ASN A 68 14.09 -5.92 -1.34
N ALA A 69 13.32 -5.90 -0.26
CA ALA A 69 13.04 -7.12 0.51
C ALA A 69 12.19 -8.13 -0.29
N PRO A 70 12.39 -9.46 -0.12
CA PRO A 70 11.62 -10.50 -0.82
C PRO A 70 10.17 -10.61 -0.33
N VAL A 71 9.86 -10.10 0.85
CA VAL A 71 8.52 -10.07 1.45
C VAL A 71 8.11 -8.63 1.68
N VAL A 72 6.92 -8.27 1.20
CA VAL A 72 6.31 -6.95 1.39
C VAL A 72 5.06 -7.11 2.25
N LEU A 73 4.99 -6.32 3.32
CA LEU A 73 3.81 -6.22 4.16
C LEU A 73 3.10 -4.89 3.87
N LEU A 74 1.83 -4.94 3.45
CA LEU A 74 0.98 -3.79 3.27
C LEU A 74 -0.12 -3.77 4.32
N ASP A 75 -0.14 -2.71 5.12
CA ASP A 75 -1.20 -2.42 6.08
C ASP A 75 -1.97 -1.20 5.58
N GLU A 76 -3.26 -1.38 5.27
CA GLU A 76 -4.21 -0.34 4.87
C GLU A 76 -3.72 0.67 3.79
N ALA A 77 -2.99 0.18 2.79
CA ALA A 77 -2.26 1.01 1.82
C ALA A 77 -3.11 1.97 0.96
N THR A 78 -4.45 1.89 0.97
CA THR A 78 -5.33 2.65 0.07
C THR A 78 -6.45 3.44 0.76
N ALA A 79 -6.41 3.60 2.08
CA ALA A 79 -7.41 4.38 2.79
C ALA A 79 -7.15 5.89 2.60
N SER A 80 -8.15 6.61 2.07
CA SER A 80 -8.18 8.09 2.01
C SER A 80 -7.24 8.78 1.00
N VAL A 81 -7.07 8.19 -0.19
CA VAL A 81 -6.35 8.82 -1.31
C VAL A 81 -7.37 9.31 -2.33
N ASP A 82 -7.14 10.49 -2.92
CA ASP A 82 -7.96 11.00 -4.02
C ASP A 82 -7.81 10.11 -5.28
N PRO A 83 -8.80 10.11 -6.21
CA PRO A 83 -8.83 9.19 -7.34
C PRO A 83 -7.60 9.25 -8.26
N GLU A 84 -7.01 10.44 -8.47
CA GLU A 84 -5.83 10.57 -9.33
C GLU A 84 -4.60 9.94 -8.67
N ASN A 85 -4.41 10.20 -7.39
CA ASN A 85 -3.32 9.61 -6.62
C ASN A 85 -3.50 8.10 -6.41
N GLU A 86 -4.75 7.59 -6.40
CA GLU A 86 -5.01 6.15 -6.29
C GLU A 86 -4.44 5.37 -7.47
N VAL A 87 -4.57 5.86 -8.70
CA VAL A 87 -4.01 5.21 -9.91
C VAL A 87 -2.48 5.12 -9.82
N TYR A 88 -1.81 6.22 -9.46
CA TYR A 88 -0.35 6.21 -9.30
C TYR A 88 0.11 5.30 -8.16
N LEU A 89 -0.65 5.26 -7.07
CA LEU A 89 -0.37 4.39 -5.93
C LEU A 89 -0.49 2.92 -6.31
N GLN A 90 -1.54 2.53 -7.04
CA GLN A 90 -1.73 1.16 -7.51
C GLN A 90 -0.62 0.72 -8.47
N GLN A 91 -0.19 1.59 -9.41
CA GLN A 91 0.94 1.32 -10.29
C GLN A 91 2.24 1.11 -9.50
N ALA A 92 2.49 1.96 -8.51
CA ALA A 92 3.66 1.84 -7.64
C ALA A 92 3.65 0.54 -6.83
N ILE A 93 2.50 0.17 -6.24
CA ILE A 93 2.35 -1.10 -5.51
C ILE A 93 2.56 -2.29 -6.46
N SER A 94 1.94 -2.31 -7.63
CA SER A 94 2.10 -3.38 -8.61
C SER A 94 3.57 -3.57 -9.01
N THR A 95 4.32 -2.47 -9.15
CA THR A 95 5.75 -2.51 -9.44
C THR A 95 6.55 -3.04 -8.24
N LEU A 96 6.19 -2.62 -7.02
CA LEU A 96 6.87 -3.03 -5.79
C LEU A 96 6.76 -4.53 -5.54
N VAL A 97 5.58 -5.12 -5.78
CA VAL A 97 5.29 -6.53 -5.41
C VAL A 97 5.66 -7.54 -6.48
N LYS A 98 6.08 -7.08 -7.65
CA LYS A 98 6.49 -7.97 -8.74
C LYS A 98 7.59 -8.92 -8.27
N ASP A 99 7.40 -10.21 -8.49
CA ASP A 99 8.32 -11.30 -8.10
C ASP A 99 8.62 -11.37 -6.58
N LYS A 100 7.65 -10.93 -5.74
CA LYS A 100 7.78 -10.94 -4.27
C LYS A 100 6.56 -11.55 -3.61
N THR A 101 6.75 -12.01 -2.38
CA THR A 101 5.62 -12.40 -1.53
C THR A 101 4.97 -11.15 -0.94
N LEU A 102 3.68 -10.97 -1.25
CA LEU A 102 2.87 -9.88 -0.71
C LEU A 102 1.96 -10.37 0.40
N ILE A 103 2.05 -9.77 1.56
CA ILE A 103 1.11 -9.96 2.68
C ILE A 103 0.31 -8.67 2.85
N VAL A 104 -1.01 -8.75 2.75
CA VAL A 104 -1.91 -7.60 2.90
C VAL A 104 -2.75 -7.76 4.16
N ILE A 105 -2.71 -6.78 5.05
CA ILE A 105 -3.69 -6.65 6.11
C ILE A 105 -4.85 -5.83 5.54
N ALA A 106 -5.98 -6.48 5.35
CA ALA A 106 -7.09 -5.89 4.63
C ALA A 106 -8.27 -5.54 5.55
N HIS A 107 -8.71 -4.30 5.45
CA HIS A 107 -9.97 -3.83 6.04
C HIS A 107 -11.14 -3.87 5.04
N ARG A 108 -10.85 -4.15 3.76
CA ARG A 108 -11.83 -4.29 2.69
C ARG A 108 -11.71 -5.65 2.03
N LEU A 109 -12.73 -6.50 2.14
CA LEU A 109 -12.73 -7.84 1.54
C LEU A 109 -12.55 -7.82 0.01
N SER A 110 -12.94 -6.72 -0.65
CA SER A 110 -12.74 -6.57 -2.10
C SER A 110 -11.26 -6.53 -2.52
N THR A 111 -10.36 -6.10 -1.63
CA THR A 111 -8.93 -6.00 -1.95
C THR A 111 -8.19 -7.33 -1.89
N ILE A 112 -8.78 -8.33 -1.23
CA ILE A 112 -8.17 -9.66 -1.05
C ILE A 112 -8.89 -10.77 -1.81
N ARG A 113 -9.91 -10.42 -2.61
CA ARG A 113 -10.70 -11.41 -3.35
C ARG A 113 -9.83 -12.29 -4.25
N ASP A 114 -8.87 -11.67 -4.92
CA ASP A 114 -7.99 -12.33 -5.88
C ASP A 114 -6.67 -12.81 -5.25
N ALA A 115 -6.59 -12.82 -3.91
CA ALA A 115 -5.42 -13.33 -3.20
C ALA A 115 -5.29 -14.84 -3.37
N GLU A 116 -4.06 -15.32 -3.55
CA GLU A 116 -3.76 -16.75 -3.66
C GLU A 116 -4.13 -17.51 -2.39
N GLN A 117 -4.02 -16.84 -1.24
CA GLN A 117 -4.38 -17.38 0.06
C GLN A 117 -4.91 -16.28 0.98
N ILE A 118 -6.01 -16.54 1.65
CA ILE A 118 -6.61 -15.68 2.68
C ILE A 118 -6.45 -16.39 4.02
N LEU A 119 -5.97 -15.66 5.02
CA LEU A 119 -5.86 -16.13 6.40
C LEU A 119 -6.83 -15.34 7.26
N VAL A 120 -7.75 -16.03 7.93
CA VAL A 120 -8.71 -15.42 8.86
C VAL A 120 -8.20 -15.62 10.28
N ILE A 121 -7.88 -14.52 10.94
CA ILE A 121 -7.36 -14.52 12.32
C ILE A 121 -8.44 -13.98 13.25
N ASP A 122 -8.75 -14.72 14.29
CA ASP A 122 -9.67 -14.31 15.36
C ASP A 122 -9.05 -14.64 16.72
N ASN A 123 -9.10 -13.67 17.63
CA ASN A 123 -8.51 -13.78 18.97
C ASN A 123 -7.06 -14.32 18.96
N GLY A 124 -6.24 -13.86 18.00
CA GLY A 124 -4.84 -14.26 17.85
C GLY A 124 -4.62 -15.67 17.29
N LYS A 125 -5.65 -16.34 16.81
CA LYS A 125 -5.57 -17.70 16.24
C LYS A 125 -6.01 -17.70 14.78
N LEU A 126 -5.36 -18.50 13.96
CA LEU A 126 -5.79 -18.81 12.61
C LEU A 126 -7.02 -19.71 12.68
N VAL A 127 -8.18 -19.21 12.26
CA VAL A 127 -9.47 -19.92 12.35
C VAL A 127 -9.98 -20.44 11.02
N GLN A 128 -9.63 -19.79 9.91
CA GLN A 128 -9.92 -20.24 8.55
C GLN A 128 -8.78 -19.85 7.61
N HIS A 129 -8.53 -20.64 6.57
CA HIS A 129 -7.62 -20.29 5.49
C HIS A 129 -8.10 -20.93 4.19
N GLY A 130 -7.79 -20.31 3.05
CA GLY A 130 -8.16 -20.78 1.73
C GLY A 130 -8.28 -19.64 0.73
N LYS A 131 -8.84 -19.92 -0.44
CA LYS A 131 -9.17 -18.91 -1.45
C LYS A 131 -10.56 -18.31 -1.19
N HIS A 132 -10.81 -17.17 -1.80
CA HIS A 132 -12.11 -16.48 -1.69
C HIS A 132 -13.29 -17.43 -1.98
N ASP A 133 -13.24 -18.11 -3.13
CA ASP A 133 -14.34 -18.96 -3.61
C ASP A 133 -14.61 -20.17 -2.69
N GLU A 134 -13.60 -20.63 -1.97
CA GLU A 134 -13.73 -21.70 -0.97
C GLU A 134 -14.35 -21.15 0.33
N LEU A 135 -13.82 -20.02 0.81
CA LEU A 135 -14.21 -19.44 2.09
C LEU A 135 -15.61 -18.82 2.09
N VAL A 136 -16.13 -18.38 0.94
CA VAL A 136 -17.52 -17.90 0.85
C VAL A 136 -18.55 -19.03 0.95
N LEU A 137 -18.15 -20.27 0.63
CA LEU A 137 -19.01 -21.45 0.74
C LEU A 137 -18.86 -22.16 2.10
N GLN A 138 -17.77 -21.88 2.82
CA GLN A 138 -17.49 -22.48 4.12
C GLN A 138 -18.14 -21.65 5.23
N GLU A 139 -18.98 -22.29 6.05
CA GLU A 139 -19.53 -21.64 7.25
C GLU A 139 -18.41 -21.12 8.16
N GLY A 140 -18.48 -19.80 8.51
CA GLY A 140 -17.47 -19.20 9.36
C GLY A 140 -17.43 -17.68 9.30
N ILE A 141 -16.37 -17.13 9.87
CA ILE A 141 -16.19 -15.67 10.01
C ILE A 141 -16.11 -14.99 8.65
N TYR A 142 -15.36 -15.57 7.70
CA TYR A 142 -15.19 -14.98 6.38
C TYR A 142 -16.52 -14.85 5.62
N GLN A 143 -17.30 -15.93 5.54
CA GLN A 143 -18.60 -15.95 4.89
C GLN A 143 -19.56 -14.95 5.54
N LYS A 144 -19.60 -14.91 6.88
CA LYS A 144 -20.42 -13.96 7.63
C LYS A 144 -20.13 -12.50 7.25
N TYR A 145 -18.84 -12.09 7.25
CA TYR A 145 -18.46 -10.73 6.87
C TYR A 145 -18.71 -10.44 5.39
N TRP A 146 -18.50 -11.42 4.51
CA TRP A 146 -18.80 -11.28 3.09
C TRP A 146 -20.30 -10.99 2.87
N ASN A 147 -21.18 -11.79 3.46
CA ASN A 147 -22.63 -11.64 3.34
C ASN A 147 -23.14 -10.29 3.90
N ILE A 148 -22.63 -9.85 5.04
CA ILE A 148 -22.95 -8.53 5.61
C ILE A 148 -22.61 -7.43 4.60
N ARG A 149 -21.47 -7.52 3.93
CA ARG A 149 -21.02 -6.52 2.95
C ARG A 149 -21.83 -6.54 1.66
N GLN A 150 -22.21 -7.70 1.17
CA GLN A 150 -23.07 -7.81 -0.02
C GLN A 150 -24.45 -7.17 0.25
N ASN A 151 -25.02 -7.44 1.41
CA ASN A 151 -26.30 -6.84 1.82
C ASN A 151 -26.20 -5.32 1.96
N ALA A 152 -25.10 -4.79 2.51
CA ALA A 152 -24.88 -3.35 2.61
C ALA A 152 -24.69 -2.65 1.25
N LYS A 153 -24.15 -3.35 0.24
CA LYS A 153 -24.06 -2.82 -1.14
C LYS A 153 -25.43 -2.83 -1.83
N ALA A 154 -26.22 -3.87 -1.65
CA ALA A 154 -27.57 -3.95 -2.22
C ALA A 154 -28.48 -2.83 -1.70
N TRP A 155 -28.36 -2.45 -0.43
CA TRP A 155 -29.11 -1.33 0.15
C TRP A 155 -28.78 0.04 -0.48
N LYS A 156 -27.49 0.29 -0.83
CA LYS A 156 -27.07 1.56 -1.45
C LYS A 156 -27.51 1.74 -2.91
N VAL A 157 -27.89 0.66 -3.59
CA VAL A 157 -28.34 0.69 -5.00
C VAL A 157 -29.85 0.86 -5.08
N ALA A 158 -30.60 0.69 -3.98
CA ALA A 158 -32.06 0.79 -3.92
C ALA A 158 -32.57 2.20 -3.49
N GLN A 159 -31.69 3.19 -3.37
CA GLN A 159 -32.00 4.61 -3.17
C GLN A 159 -31.55 5.42 -4.39
#